data_abe72ebdd8dc3744e9ea4a7e2d901dcb
#
_entry.id   abe72ebdd8dc3744e9ea4a7e2d901dcb
#
_cell.length_a   1.000
_cell.length_b   1.000
_cell.length_c   1.000
_cell.angle_alpha   90.00
_cell.angle_beta   90.00
_cell.angle_gamma   90.00
#
_symmetry.space_group_name_H-M   'P 1'
#
loop_
_entity.id
_entity.type
_entity.pdbx_description
1 polymer ?
#
loop_
_entity_poly.entity_id
_entity_poly.type
_entity_poly.pdbx_seq_one_letter_code
_entity_poly.pdbx_strand_id
1 'polypeptide(L)'
;ERGVIDILAWHPGRRALLVIELKSDVVDVNELLGTLDRKRRLAAKIGSGRGWDAVSVSAWLIIRESRTSRRRVQAHASMLAGALPDDRTVLRRWLLDPVGTVGGLSFWTDTRAGHGRHANRPIRRVRVATTGRPERDSS
;
A
#
# COMPACT_ATOMS: atom_id res chain seq x y z
N GLU A 1 -4.85 20.07 0.94
CA GLU A 1 -5.46 18.81 0.49
C GLU A 1 -5.32 17.76 1.59
N ARG A 2 -6.44 17.30 2.08
CA ARG A 2 -6.47 16.23 3.06
C ARG A 2 -6.40 14.89 2.31
N GLY A 3 -5.18 14.46 2.00
CA GLY A 3 -4.98 13.11 1.48
C GLY A 3 -5.13 12.10 2.60
N VAL A 4 -5.99 11.13 2.42
CA VAL A 4 -6.11 9.96 3.32
C VAL A 4 -5.34 8.81 2.68
N ILE A 5 -4.38 8.26 3.40
CA ILE A 5 -3.67 7.04 3.02
C ILE A 5 -4.42 5.87 3.67
N ASP A 6 -4.81 4.88 2.86
CA ASP A 6 -5.55 3.73 3.40
C ASP A 6 -4.68 2.91 4.37
N ILE A 7 -3.48 2.58 3.95
CA ILE A 7 -2.51 1.88 4.80
C ILE A 7 -1.12 2.46 4.57
N LEU A 8 -0.46 2.85 5.64
CA LEU A 8 0.95 3.25 5.64
C LEU A 8 1.75 2.29 6.52
N ALA A 9 2.71 1.60 5.91
CA ALA A 9 3.59 0.68 6.61
C ALA A 9 5.01 1.24 6.71
N TRP A 10 5.66 0.98 7.83
CA TRP A 10 7.03 1.40 8.11
C TRP A 10 7.90 0.23 8.53
N HIS A 11 9.06 0.10 7.90
CA HIS A 11 10.07 -0.88 8.27
C HIS A 11 11.32 -0.15 8.82
N PRO A 12 11.53 -0.15 10.13
CA PRO A 12 12.60 0.63 10.75
C PRO A 12 14.00 0.14 10.37
N GLY A 13 14.20 -1.15 10.26
CA GLY A 13 15.50 -1.74 9.92
C GLY A 13 16.00 -1.35 8.52
N ARG A 14 15.11 -1.24 7.56
CA ARG A 14 15.42 -0.83 6.18
C ARG A 14 15.04 0.63 5.90
N ARG A 15 14.43 1.30 6.85
CA ARG A 15 13.95 2.69 6.73
C ARG A 15 13.08 2.88 5.49
N ALA A 16 12.17 1.93 5.27
CA ALA A 16 11.30 1.86 4.10
C ALA A 16 9.86 2.15 4.47
N LEU A 17 9.22 3.04 3.72
CA LEU A 17 7.78 3.30 3.77
C LEU A 17 7.08 2.58 2.62
N LEU A 18 5.89 2.07 2.89
CA LEU A 18 5.00 1.51 1.90
C LEU A 18 3.62 2.14 2.03
N VAL A 19 3.16 2.74 0.95
CA VAL A 19 1.78 3.20 0.79
C VAL A 19 0.98 2.10 0.12
N ILE A 20 -0.08 1.65 0.74
CA ILE A 20 -1.04 0.73 0.13
C ILE A 20 -2.35 1.47 -0.08
N GLU A 21 -2.81 1.47 -1.31
CA GLU A 21 -4.08 2.07 -1.72
C GLU A 21 -5.04 0.96 -2.14
N LEU A 22 -6.22 0.97 -1.54
CA LEU A 22 -7.29 0.01 -1.83
C LEU A 22 -8.35 0.69 -2.68
N LYS A 23 -8.65 0.12 -3.85
CA LYS A 23 -9.69 0.62 -4.75
C LYS A 23 -10.69 -0.47 -5.09
N SER A 24 -11.96 -0.16 -4.93
CA SER A 24 -13.05 -1.06 -5.35
C SER A 24 -13.35 -0.93 -6.84
N ASP A 25 -13.03 0.21 -7.45
CA ASP A 25 -13.24 0.49 -8.86
C ASP A 25 -12.14 1.42 -9.40
N VAL A 26 -11.89 1.33 -10.70
CA VAL A 26 -10.96 2.19 -11.43
C VAL A 26 -11.76 2.98 -12.45
N VAL A 27 -11.96 4.25 -12.20
CA VAL A 27 -12.72 5.13 -13.10
C VAL A 27 -11.79 5.91 -14.03
N ASP A 28 -10.77 6.55 -13.47
CA ASP A 28 -9.78 7.34 -14.19
C ASP A 28 -8.38 6.96 -13.77
N VAL A 29 -7.62 6.35 -14.69
CA VAL A 29 -6.25 5.88 -14.42
C VAL A 29 -5.29 7.03 -14.18
N ASN A 30 -5.42 8.14 -14.91
CA ASN A 30 -4.56 9.30 -14.73
C ASN A 30 -4.75 9.92 -13.34
N GLU A 31 -6.01 10.09 -12.93
CA GLU A 31 -6.35 10.60 -11.61
C GLU A 31 -5.83 9.66 -10.51
N LEU A 32 -5.99 8.36 -10.71
CA LEU A 32 -5.52 7.33 -9.78
C LEU A 32 -4.00 7.40 -9.57
N LEU A 33 -3.23 7.48 -10.65
CA LEU A 33 -1.77 7.58 -10.57
C LEU A 33 -1.31 8.90 -9.95
N GLY A 34 -1.96 10.00 -10.30
CA GLY A 34 -1.68 11.31 -9.69
C GLY A 34 -1.99 11.32 -8.18
N THR A 35 -3.08 10.69 -7.78
CA THR A 35 -3.43 10.52 -6.37
C THR A 35 -2.40 9.68 -5.63
N LEU A 36 -1.94 8.59 -6.23
CA LEU A 36 -0.93 7.72 -5.64
C LEU A 36 0.39 8.46 -5.43
N ASP A 37 0.81 9.28 -6.38
CA ASP A 37 2.00 10.12 -6.27
C ASP A 37 1.87 11.15 -5.12
N ARG A 38 0.74 11.79 -5.00
CA ARG A 38 0.46 12.71 -3.87
C ARG A 38 0.54 11.99 -2.53
N LYS A 39 0.02 10.77 -2.46
CA LYS A 39 0.05 9.94 -1.24
C LYS A 39 1.47 9.48 -0.89
N ARG A 40 2.32 9.18 -1.87
CA ARG A 40 3.75 8.93 -1.63
C ARG A 40 4.44 10.13 -0.98
N ARG A 41 4.20 11.34 -1.50
CA ARG A 41 4.77 12.57 -0.91
C ARG A 41 4.22 12.83 0.49
N LEU A 42 2.93 12.61 0.70
CA LEU A 42 2.31 12.73 2.01
C LEU A 42 2.90 11.72 3.00
N ALA A 43 3.13 10.49 2.57
CA ALA A 43 3.76 9.45 3.39
C ALA A 43 5.15 9.87 3.88
N ALA A 44 5.96 10.45 3.01
CA ALA A 44 7.28 10.97 3.37
C ALA A 44 7.18 12.07 4.44
N LYS A 45 6.22 12.98 4.32
CA LYS A 45 5.96 14.03 5.32
C LYS A 45 5.50 13.44 6.65
N ILE A 46 4.59 12.49 6.62
CA ILE A 46 4.10 11.80 7.84
C ILE A 46 5.27 11.10 8.54
N GLY A 47 6.09 10.39 7.79
CA GLY A 47 7.27 9.71 8.31
C GLY A 47 8.25 10.68 8.97
N SER A 48 8.55 11.79 8.30
CA SER A 48 9.41 12.84 8.82
C SER A 48 8.85 13.42 10.14
N GLY A 49 7.56 13.72 10.19
CA GLY A 49 6.88 14.21 11.40
C GLY A 49 6.89 13.21 12.56
N ARG A 50 7.02 11.92 12.28
CA ARG A 50 7.13 10.85 13.29
C ARG A 50 8.57 10.52 13.68
N GLY A 51 9.54 11.21 13.10
CA GLY A 51 10.97 10.93 13.30
C GLY A 51 11.44 9.68 12.54
N TRP A 52 10.67 9.18 11.58
CA TRP A 52 11.10 8.11 10.70
C TRP A 52 11.97 8.69 9.59
N ASP A 53 13.19 8.28 9.55
CA ASP A 53 14.14 8.68 8.53
C ASP A 53 14.07 7.73 7.33
N ALA A 54 13.00 7.86 6.55
CA ALA A 54 12.75 6.99 5.42
C ALA A 54 13.72 7.25 4.28
N VAL A 55 14.31 6.20 3.73
CA VAL A 55 15.18 6.25 2.55
C VAL A 55 14.45 5.85 1.28
N SER A 56 13.27 5.23 1.40
CA SER A 56 12.43 4.85 0.28
C SER A 56 10.96 4.97 0.61
N VAL A 57 10.15 5.27 -0.40
CA VAL A 57 8.70 5.27 -0.34
C VAL A 57 8.18 4.45 -1.52
N SER A 58 7.67 3.28 -1.23
CA SER A 58 7.09 2.36 -2.20
C SER A 58 5.57 2.47 -2.21
N ALA A 59 4.95 1.98 -3.27
CA ALA A 59 3.51 1.99 -3.39
C ALA A 59 2.96 0.67 -3.91
N TRP A 60 1.82 0.28 -3.38
CA TRP A 60 1.08 -0.88 -3.81
C TRP A 60 -0.38 -0.51 -3.99
N LEU A 61 -0.85 -0.56 -5.23
CA LEU A 61 -2.24 -0.39 -5.58
C LEU A 61 -2.92 -1.75 -5.63
N ILE A 62 -3.93 -1.94 -4.81
CA ILE A 62 -4.72 -3.17 -4.76
C ILE A 62 -6.14 -2.84 -5.21
N ILE A 63 -6.57 -3.48 -6.28
CA ILE A 63 -7.88 -3.24 -6.90
C ILE A 63 -8.77 -4.47 -6.69
N ARG A 64 -10.01 -4.24 -6.28
CA ARG A 64 -11.00 -5.30 -6.23
C ARG A 64 -11.20 -5.90 -7.62
N GLU A 65 -11.08 -7.21 -7.73
CA GLU A 65 -11.24 -7.89 -9.01
C GLU A 65 -12.68 -7.81 -9.51
N SER A 66 -12.85 -7.36 -10.74
CA SER A 66 -14.08 -7.39 -11.50
C SER A 66 -13.74 -7.40 -12.99
N ARG A 67 -14.69 -7.80 -13.84
CA ARG A 67 -14.51 -7.70 -15.29
C ARG A 67 -14.20 -6.28 -15.73
N THR A 68 -14.92 -5.33 -15.17
CA THR A 68 -14.76 -3.91 -15.50
C THR A 68 -13.40 -3.38 -15.10
N SER A 69 -12.93 -3.69 -13.89
CA SER A 69 -11.62 -3.28 -13.41
C SER A 69 -10.49 -3.94 -14.23
N ARG A 70 -10.61 -5.22 -14.52
CA ARG A 70 -9.66 -5.94 -15.38
C ARG A 70 -9.57 -5.31 -16.78
N ARG A 71 -10.71 -4.99 -17.37
CA ARG A 71 -10.78 -4.36 -18.70
C ARG A 71 -10.15 -2.97 -18.69
N ARG A 72 -10.41 -2.16 -17.69
CA ARG A 72 -9.84 -0.81 -17.55
C ARG A 72 -8.34 -0.84 -17.35
N VAL A 73 -7.85 -1.74 -16.51
CA VAL A 73 -6.41 -1.96 -16.32
C VAL A 73 -5.75 -2.39 -17.62
N GLN A 74 -6.37 -3.32 -18.34
CA GLN A 74 -5.85 -3.78 -19.63
C GLN A 74 -5.81 -2.66 -20.69
N ALA A 75 -6.85 -1.83 -20.72
CA ALA A 75 -6.91 -0.70 -21.65
C ALA A 75 -5.81 0.35 -21.42
N HIS A 76 -5.26 0.42 -20.21
CA HIS A 76 -4.20 1.35 -19.82
C HIS A 76 -2.91 0.63 -19.42
N ALA A 77 -2.70 -0.58 -19.93
CA ALA A 77 -1.61 -1.47 -19.52
C ALA A 77 -0.22 -0.83 -19.64
N SER A 78 0.06 -0.13 -20.73
CA SER A 78 1.35 0.52 -20.94
C SER A 78 1.65 1.62 -19.91
N MET A 79 0.65 2.46 -19.62
CA MET A 79 0.77 3.52 -18.63
C MET A 79 0.96 2.95 -17.22
N LEU A 80 0.18 1.94 -16.88
CA LEU A 80 0.25 1.28 -15.57
C LEU A 80 1.54 0.51 -15.39
N ALA A 81 2.01 -0.20 -16.42
CA ALA A 81 3.29 -0.89 -16.37
C ALA A 81 4.48 0.06 -16.22
N GLY A 82 4.39 1.27 -16.77
CA GLY A 82 5.41 2.30 -16.58
C GLY A 82 5.44 2.86 -15.17
N ALA A 83 4.28 3.10 -14.57
CA ALA A 83 4.15 3.68 -13.24
C ALA A 83 4.26 2.64 -12.11
N LEU A 84 3.74 1.43 -12.34
CA LEU A 84 3.67 0.34 -11.36
C LEU A 84 4.18 -0.96 -12.02
N PRO A 85 5.49 -1.08 -12.25
CA PRO A 85 6.07 -2.16 -13.03
C PRO A 85 6.18 -3.50 -12.30
N ASP A 86 6.08 -3.50 -10.97
CA ASP A 86 6.37 -4.67 -10.17
C ASP A 86 5.12 -5.54 -9.98
N ASP A 87 5.26 -6.83 -10.23
CA ASP A 87 4.19 -7.79 -10.04
C ASP A 87 4.06 -8.23 -8.56
N ARG A 88 3.04 -9.00 -8.28
CA ARG A 88 2.76 -9.50 -6.94
C ARG A 88 3.91 -10.32 -6.36
N THR A 89 4.63 -11.06 -7.18
CA THR A 89 5.78 -11.88 -6.74
C THR A 89 6.92 -10.99 -6.28
N VAL A 90 7.23 -9.94 -7.03
CA VAL A 90 8.24 -8.94 -6.67
C VAL A 90 7.85 -8.22 -5.37
N LEU A 91 6.60 -7.80 -5.25
CA LEU A 91 6.08 -7.12 -4.05
C LEU A 91 6.17 -8.01 -2.81
N ARG A 92 5.78 -9.28 -2.91
CA ARG A 92 5.87 -10.23 -1.79
C ARG A 92 7.31 -10.47 -1.35
N ARG A 93 8.22 -10.60 -2.29
CA ARG A 93 9.65 -10.76 -1.99
C ARG A 93 10.20 -9.52 -1.30
N TRP A 94 9.83 -8.35 -1.79
CA TRP A 94 10.22 -7.06 -1.20
C TRP A 94 9.70 -6.92 0.24
N LEU A 95 8.49 -7.38 0.54
CA LEU A 95 7.93 -7.34 1.90
C LEU A 95 8.77 -8.14 2.91
N LEU A 96 9.45 -9.19 2.48
CA LEU A 96 10.32 -10.00 3.35
C LEU A 96 11.61 -9.26 3.70
N ASP A 97 12.13 -8.47 2.79
CA ASP A 97 13.31 -7.62 2.97
C ASP A 97 13.20 -6.39 2.07
N PRO A 98 12.65 -5.27 2.58
CA PRO A 98 12.29 -4.12 1.77
C PRO A 98 13.50 -3.25 1.40
N VAL A 99 14.33 -3.76 0.52
CA VAL A 99 15.48 -3.05 -0.07
C VAL A 99 15.05 -2.42 -1.39
N GLY A 100 15.37 -1.15 -1.57
CA GLY A 100 15.00 -0.38 -2.77
C GLY A 100 13.54 0.03 -2.79
N THR A 101 13.12 0.58 -3.91
CA THR A 101 11.76 1.08 -4.12
C THR A 101 11.01 0.16 -5.07
N VAL A 102 9.79 -0.20 -4.71
CA VAL A 102 8.88 -0.96 -5.56
C VAL A 102 7.60 -0.16 -5.81
N GLY A 103 6.95 -0.45 -6.91
CA GLY A 103 5.63 0.05 -7.23
C GLY A 103 4.86 -1.00 -8.02
N GLY A 104 3.73 -1.44 -7.52
CA GLY A 104 2.99 -2.51 -8.16
C GLY A 104 1.49 -2.38 -8.05
N LEU A 105 0.83 -3.14 -8.90
CA LEU A 105 -0.61 -3.27 -8.95
C LEU A 105 -0.96 -4.75 -8.84
N SER A 106 -1.92 -5.07 -7.99
CA SER A 106 -2.50 -6.40 -7.89
C SER A 106 -4.01 -6.34 -7.73
N PHE A 107 -4.65 -7.46 -8.01
CA PHE A 107 -6.08 -7.60 -7.79
C PHE A 107 -6.35 -8.36 -6.50
N TRP A 108 -7.39 -7.95 -5.83
CA TRP A 108 -7.93 -8.62 -4.68
C TRP A 108 -9.24 -9.31 -5.07
N THR A 109 -9.30 -10.61 -4.85
CA THR A 109 -10.47 -11.43 -5.12
C THR A 109 -11.27 -11.60 -3.83
N ASP A 110 -12.55 -11.22 -3.87
CA ASP A 110 -13.45 -11.53 -2.79
C ASP A 110 -13.93 -12.98 -2.94
N THR A 111 -13.28 -13.88 -2.23
CA THR A 111 -13.62 -15.31 -2.25
C THR A 111 -14.85 -15.60 -1.39
N ARG A 112 -16.00 -15.06 -1.77
CA ARG A 112 -17.29 -15.48 -1.22
C ARG A 112 -17.94 -16.66 -1.96
N ALA A 113 -17.32 -17.17 -2.99
CA ALA A 113 -17.85 -18.26 -3.80
C ALA A 113 -16.96 -19.50 -3.65
N GLY A 114 -17.21 -20.32 -2.65
CA GLY A 114 -16.56 -21.60 -2.52
C GLY A 114 -17.05 -22.32 -1.27
N HIS A 115 -17.80 -23.37 -1.45
CA HIS A 115 -18.09 -24.35 -0.43
C HIS A 115 -16.79 -24.91 0.15
N GLY A 116 -16.32 -24.29 1.21
CA GLY A 116 -15.19 -24.76 1.97
C GLY A 116 -15.28 -24.15 3.35
N ARG A 117 -15.56 -24.98 4.32
CA ARG A 117 -15.46 -24.63 5.72
C ARG A 117 -14.02 -24.24 6.05
N HIS A 118 -13.65 -23.01 5.77
CA HIS A 118 -12.51 -22.40 6.42
C HIS A 118 -13.01 -21.25 7.25
N ALA A 119 -12.82 -21.41 8.55
CA ALA A 119 -13.11 -20.40 9.53
C ALA A 119 -12.72 -19.02 9.04
N ASN A 120 -13.69 -18.15 8.98
CA ASN A 120 -13.55 -16.74 8.77
C ASN A 120 -12.65 -16.21 9.88
N ARG A 121 -11.34 -16.19 9.66
CA ARG A 121 -10.45 -15.42 10.51
C ARG A 121 -10.71 -13.96 10.17
N PRO A 122 -11.30 -13.20 11.09
CA PRO A 122 -11.44 -11.77 10.86
C PRO A 122 -10.03 -11.22 10.60
N ILE A 123 -9.90 -10.45 9.53
CA ILE A 123 -8.71 -9.63 9.33
C ILE A 123 -8.62 -8.75 10.55
N ARG A 124 -7.74 -9.07 11.46
CA ARG A 124 -7.42 -8.20 12.57
C ARG A 124 -6.87 -6.92 11.97
N ARG A 125 -7.62 -5.84 12.07
CA ARG A 125 -7.05 -4.52 11.93
C ARG A 125 -5.97 -4.43 13.00
N VAL A 126 -4.72 -4.51 12.58
CA VAL A 126 -3.62 -4.23 13.49
C VAL A 126 -3.70 -2.73 13.76
N ARG A 127 -4.28 -2.37 14.90
CA ARG A 127 -4.06 -1.04 15.45
C ARG A 127 -2.57 -0.98 15.71
N VAL A 128 -1.88 -0.09 15.01
CA VAL A 128 -0.51 0.27 15.39
C VAL A 128 -0.61 0.77 16.83
N ALA A 129 -0.14 -0.03 17.77
CA ALA A 129 -0.02 0.39 19.14
C ALA A 129 0.96 1.56 19.15
N THR A 130 0.49 2.72 19.54
CA THR A 130 1.34 3.85 19.88
C THR A 130 2.09 3.41 21.12
N THR A 131 3.33 2.98 20.98
CA THR A 131 4.21 2.73 22.10
C THR A 131 4.36 4.03 22.87
N GLY A 132 3.91 4.00 24.11
CA GLY A 132 3.94 5.11 25.03
C GLY A 132 5.35 5.68 25.15
N ARG A 133 5.35 6.97 25.28
CA ARG A 133 6.42 7.85 25.70
C ARG A 133 7.17 7.25 26.88
N PRO A 134 8.49 7.12 26.86
CA PRO A 134 9.21 6.82 28.09
C PRO A 134 9.08 8.01 29.04
N GLU A 135 8.56 7.75 30.23
CA GLU A 135 8.62 8.69 31.32
C GLU A 135 10.07 9.05 31.60
N ARG A 136 10.35 10.32 31.54
CA ARG A 136 11.62 10.85 32.07
C ARG A 136 11.47 10.86 33.57
N ASP A 137 12.16 9.96 34.21
CA ASP A 137 12.40 10.01 35.64
C ASP A 137 13.31 11.20 35.93
N SER A 138 12.79 12.14 36.68
CA SER A 138 13.54 13.31 37.17
C SER A 138 13.97 12.97 38.59
N SER A 139 15.23 12.74 38.75
CA SER A 139 15.89 12.86 40.04
C SER A 139 16.92 13.97 39.98
#